data_1a2306c23263ed69f7f4142b9abad7e2
#
_entry.id   1a2306c23263ed69f7f4142b9abad7e2
#
_cell.length_a   1.000
_cell.length_b   1.000
_cell.length_c   1.000
_cell.angle_alpha   90.00
_cell.angle_beta   90.00
_cell.angle_gamma   90.00
#
_symmetry.space_group_name_H-M   'P 1'
#
loop_
_entity.id
_entity.type
_entity.pdbx_description
1 polymer ?
#
loop_
_entity_poly.entity_id
_entity_poly.type
_entity_poly.pdbx_seq_one_letter_code
_entity_poly.pdbx_strand_id
1 'polypeptide(L)'
;MDKVKNKEVTAIILALAGINRLKIEIPYSILDYEECMPAASQGIIGITYLKSNIKVQTILNKLININTQYQAIGERAVLNVINGDCHSPIAVTSSIISNRITISAKIFSIDGKNMIEQCKTDITENAEILGKDIGNNLIKMGALELLKLWKIIHQNPMYSF
;
A
#
# COMPACT_ATOMS: atom_id res chain seq x y z
N MET A 1 -18.99 11.89 -7.47
CA MET A 1 -19.61 13.01 -6.68
C MET A 1 -21.13 12.99 -6.80
N ASP A 2 -21.66 12.72 -7.97
CA ASP A 2 -23.11 12.72 -8.20
C ASP A 2 -23.85 11.67 -7.36
N LYS A 3 -23.25 10.50 -7.17
CA LYS A 3 -23.85 9.47 -6.29
C LYS A 3 -24.10 9.93 -4.85
N VAL A 4 -23.20 10.77 -4.29
CA VAL A 4 -23.41 11.36 -2.96
C VAL A 4 -24.51 12.41 -3.02
N LYS A 5 -24.50 13.30 -4.03
CA LYS A 5 -25.54 14.32 -4.21
C LYS A 5 -26.92 13.70 -4.41
N ASN A 6 -27.00 12.61 -5.16
CA ASN A 6 -28.24 11.87 -5.41
C ASN A 6 -28.64 10.95 -4.23
N LYS A 7 -27.87 10.95 -3.13
CA LYS A 7 -28.08 10.08 -1.94
C LYS A 7 -28.05 8.57 -2.26
N GLU A 8 -27.35 8.18 -3.33
CA GLU A 8 -27.14 6.76 -3.66
C GLU A 8 -26.12 6.12 -2.70
N VAL A 9 -25.18 6.92 -2.18
CA VAL A 9 -24.20 6.55 -1.14
C VAL A 9 -24.07 7.70 -0.13
N THR A 10 -23.73 7.35 1.10
CA THR A 10 -23.58 8.36 2.18
C THR A 10 -22.30 9.17 2.01
N ALA A 11 -21.20 8.53 1.64
CA ALA A 11 -19.88 9.15 1.44
C ALA A 11 -19.08 8.38 0.39
N ILE A 12 -17.98 8.97 -0.07
CA ILE A 12 -16.99 8.33 -0.96
C ILE A 12 -15.58 8.63 -0.45
N ILE A 13 -14.68 7.68 -0.63
CA ILE A 13 -13.25 7.85 -0.34
C ILE A 13 -12.55 8.23 -1.64
N LEU A 14 -11.78 9.32 -1.60
CA LEU A 14 -11.04 9.85 -2.75
C LEU A 14 -9.60 10.15 -2.36
N ALA A 15 -8.69 10.08 -3.33
CA ALA A 15 -7.32 10.54 -3.14
C ALA A 15 -7.28 12.06 -2.99
N LEU A 16 -6.77 12.55 -1.84
CA LEU A 16 -6.62 13.98 -1.56
C LEU A 16 -5.81 14.71 -2.65
N ALA A 17 -4.78 14.05 -3.18
CA ALA A 17 -3.99 14.59 -4.29
C ALA A 17 -4.84 14.89 -5.54
N GLY A 18 -5.85 14.07 -5.82
CA GLY A 18 -6.80 14.29 -6.92
C GLY A 18 -7.70 15.49 -6.66
N ILE A 19 -8.24 15.63 -5.45
CA ILE A 19 -9.08 16.77 -5.04
C ILE A 19 -8.28 18.07 -5.20
N ASN A 20 -7.05 18.11 -4.67
CA ASN A 20 -6.19 19.29 -4.72
C ASN A 20 -5.79 19.64 -6.16
N ARG A 21 -5.41 18.65 -6.98
CA ARG A 21 -4.99 18.86 -8.38
C ARG A 21 -6.12 19.40 -9.23
N LEU A 22 -7.32 18.91 -9.04
CA LEU A 22 -8.53 19.33 -9.78
C LEU A 22 -9.19 20.56 -9.16
N LYS A 23 -8.67 21.08 -8.03
CA LYS A 23 -9.23 22.22 -7.29
C LYS A 23 -10.73 22.05 -7.01
N ILE A 24 -11.11 20.86 -6.57
CA ILE A 24 -12.51 20.53 -6.28
C ILE A 24 -12.87 21.11 -4.92
N GLU A 25 -13.79 22.05 -4.90
CA GLU A 25 -14.31 22.67 -3.68
C GLU A 25 -15.48 21.87 -3.12
N ILE A 26 -15.20 20.99 -2.16
CA ILE A 26 -16.19 20.17 -1.46
C ILE A 26 -15.79 20.04 0.01
N PRO A 27 -16.74 19.86 0.92
CA PRO A 27 -16.44 19.44 2.28
C PRO A 27 -15.83 18.03 2.27
N TYR A 28 -14.72 17.85 2.97
CA TYR A 28 -14.11 16.54 3.19
C TYR A 28 -13.40 16.47 4.54
N SER A 29 -13.20 15.26 5.03
CA SER A 29 -12.33 14.97 6.17
C SER A 29 -11.15 14.14 5.66
N ILE A 30 -9.97 14.40 6.20
CA ILE A 30 -8.77 13.57 5.92
C ILE A 30 -8.82 12.40 6.89
N LEU A 31 -8.80 11.18 6.34
CA LEU A 31 -8.65 9.95 7.12
C LEU A 31 -7.16 9.76 7.43
N ASP A 32 -6.84 9.46 8.67
CA ASP A 32 -5.47 9.09 9.05
C ASP A 32 -5.19 7.61 8.77
N TYR A 33 -3.94 7.17 8.99
CA TYR A 33 -3.53 5.80 8.72
C TYR A 33 -4.06 4.79 9.74
N GLU A 34 -4.58 5.23 10.88
CA GLU A 34 -5.24 4.36 11.85
C GLU A 34 -6.66 4.05 11.39
N GLU A 35 -7.35 5.05 10.83
CA GLU A 35 -8.70 4.92 10.29
C GLU A 35 -8.72 4.18 8.94
N CYS A 36 -7.77 4.50 8.04
CA CYS A 36 -7.72 3.93 6.71
C CYS A 36 -6.29 3.79 6.19
N MET A 37 -5.61 2.70 6.56
CA MET A 37 -4.27 2.43 6.06
C MET A 37 -4.32 2.00 4.59
N PRO A 38 -3.50 2.60 3.69
CA PRO A 38 -3.50 2.29 2.27
C PRO A 38 -2.86 0.93 1.95
N ALA A 39 -3.12 0.43 0.75
CA ALA A 39 -2.37 -0.69 0.19
C ALA A 39 -0.89 -0.30 -0.08
N ALA A 40 -0.01 -1.30 -0.14
CA ALA A 40 1.41 -1.08 -0.40
C ALA A 40 1.65 -0.27 -1.68
N SER A 41 2.47 0.77 -1.56
CA SER A 41 2.83 1.71 -2.62
C SER A 41 1.66 2.51 -3.22
N GLN A 42 0.53 2.59 -2.54
CA GLN A 42 -0.60 3.39 -3.02
C GLN A 42 -0.24 4.88 -3.06
N GLY A 43 -0.54 5.51 -4.21
CA GLY A 43 -0.19 6.92 -4.45
C GLY A 43 1.23 7.12 -5.00
N ILE A 44 2.08 6.10 -5.05
CA ILE A 44 3.40 6.17 -5.66
C ILE A 44 3.26 6.05 -7.18
N ILE A 45 3.82 7.01 -7.92
CA ILE A 45 3.85 6.98 -9.38
C ILE A 45 5.07 6.17 -9.84
N GLY A 46 4.82 5.05 -10.52
CA GLY A 46 5.84 4.24 -11.17
C GLY A 46 5.89 4.49 -12.67
N ILE A 47 7.10 4.52 -13.23
CA ILE A 47 7.31 4.64 -14.68
C ILE A 47 8.05 3.41 -15.17
N THR A 48 7.50 2.73 -16.17
CA THR A 48 8.14 1.58 -16.83
C THR A 48 8.77 2.00 -18.14
N TYR A 49 9.92 1.44 -18.45
CA TYR A 49 10.63 1.68 -19.71
C TYR A 49 11.43 0.45 -20.14
N LEU A 50 11.80 0.39 -21.42
CA LEU A 50 12.67 -0.70 -21.92
C LEU A 50 14.06 -0.58 -21.30
N LYS A 51 14.54 -1.64 -20.65
CA LYS A 51 15.84 -1.68 -19.96
C LYS A 51 17.01 -1.30 -20.88
N SER A 52 16.89 -1.56 -22.20
CA SER A 52 17.88 -1.20 -23.21
C SER A 52 17.85 0.29 -23.59
N ASN A 53 16.82 1.06 -23.20
CA ASN A 53 16.71 2.48 -23.56
C ASN A 53 17.44 3.37 -22.54
N ILE A 54 18.75 3.45 -22.70
CA ILE A 54 19.65 4.20 -21.79
C ILE A 54 19.32 5.72 -21.78
N LYS A 55 18.87 6.28 -22.90
CA LYS A 55 18.48 7.70 -22.94
C LYS A 55 17.30 7.99 -22.00
N VAL A 56 16.26 7.16 -22.07
CA VAL A 56 15.09 7.29 -21.20
C VAL A 56 15.50 7.04 -19.74
N GLN A 57 16.30 6.02 -19.46
CA GLN A 57 16.80 5.75 -18.13
C GLN A 57 17.52 6.97 -17.51
N THR A 58 18.41 7.60 -18.26
CA THR A 58 19.15 8.79 -17.80
C THR A 58 18.22 9.95 -17.44
N ILE A 59 17.13 10.14 -18.21
CA ILE A 59 16.14 11.19 -17.93
C ILE A 59 15.35 10.84 -16.68
N LEU A 60 14.84 9.61 -16.59
CA LEU A 60 13.98 9.17 -15.50
C LEU A 60 14.73 9.13 -14.16
N ASN A 61 16.02 8.79 -14.16
CA ASN A 61 16.84 8.81 -12.95
C ASN A 61 16.88 10.20 -12.27
N LYS A 62 16.68 11.28 -13.04
CA LYS A 62 16.62 12.65 -12.49
C LYS A 62 15.28 12.97 -11.81
N LEU A 63 14.26 12.15 -12.04
CA LEU A 63 12.91 12.31 -11.47
C LEU A 63 12.71 11.47 -10.21
N ILE A 64 13.66 10.58 -9.90
CA ILE A 64 13.55 9.71 -8.72
C ILE A 64 13.58 10.55 -7.45
N ASN A 65 12.54 10.40 -6.63
CA ASN A 65 12.57 10.81 -5.24
C ASN A 65 13.11 9.64 -4.41
N ILE A 66 14.30 9.78 -3.85
CA ILE A 66 15.00 8.70 -3.17
C ILE A 66 14.22 8.17 -1.95
N ASN A 67 13.57 9.05 -1.18
CA ASN A 67 12.76 8.62 -0.04
C ASN A 67 11.56 7.78 -0.50
N THR A 68 10.86 8.23 -1.54
CA THR A 68 9.74 7.48 -2.12
C THR A 68 10.21 6.14 -2.68
N GLN A 69 11.41 6.07 -3.24
CA GLN A 69 11.99 4.81 -3.71
C GLN A 69 12.21 3.82 -2.55
N TYR A 70 12.80 4.25 -1.44
CA TYR A 70 12.97 3.42 -0.25
C TYR A 70 11.64 2.98 0.35
N GLN A 71 10.65 3.87 0.41
CA GLN A 71 9.30 3.53 0.86
C GLN A 71 8.70 2.43 -0.03
N ALA A 72 8.73 2.60 -1.35
CA ALA A 72 8.23 1.59 -2.30
C ALA A 72 8.93 0.25 -2.15
N ILE A 73 10.28 0.24 -2.00
CA ILE A 73 11.07 -0.98 -1.80
C ILE A 73 10.64 -1.70 -0.53
N GLY A 74 10.57 -0.98 0.60
CA GLY A 74 10.21 -1.55 1.89
C GLY A 74 8.79 -2.11 1.94
N GLU A 75 7.81 -1.32 1.48
CA GLU A 75 6.41 -1.73 1.46
C GLU A 75 6.17 -2.94 0.54
N ARG A 76 6.76 -2.95 -0.65
CA ARG A 76 6.67 -4.08 -1.56
C ARG A 76 7.41 -5.32 -1.06
N ALA A 77 8.47 -5.16 -0.28
CA ALA A 77 9.16 -6.29 0.34
C ALA A 77 8.26 -7.03 1.33
N VAL A 78 7.45 -6.31 2.13
CA VAL A 78 6.41 -6.91 2.98
C VAL A 78 5.44 -7.74 2.14
N LEU A 79 4.86 -7.11 1.09
CA LEU A 79 3.86 -7.74 0.24
C LEU A 79 4.39 -8.99 -0.47
N ASN A 80 5.63 -8.94 -0.97
CA ASN A 80 6.27 -10.04 -1.67
C ASN A 80 6.50 -11.26 -0.76
N VAL A 81 6.91 -11.05 0.49
CA VAL A 81 7.13 -12.15 1.45
C VAL A 81 5.81 -12.88 1.77
N ILE A 82 4.72 -12.13 1.91
CA ILE A 82 3.39 -12.69 2.22
C ILE A 82 2.75 -13.33 0.97
N ASN A 83 3.32 -13.07 -0.22
CA ASN A 83 2.74 -13.43 -1.51
C ASN A 83 1.32 -12.87 -1.67
N GLY A 84 1.20 -11.59 -1.33
CA GLY A 84 -0.02 -10.80 -1.50
C GLY A 84 -0.02 -10.02 -2.81
N ASP A 85 -1.19 -9.55 -3.19
CA ASP A 85 -1.40 -8.68 -4.36
C ASP A 85 -2.25 -7.46 -3.99
N CYS A 86 -2.60 -6.64 -4.96
CA CYS A 86 -3.38 -5.41 -4.75
C CYS A 86 -4.85 -5.65 -4.33
N HIS A 87 -5.33 -6.88 -4.39
CA HIS A 87 -6.68 -7.27 -3.96
C HIS A 87 -6.68 -7.93 -2.58
N SER A 88 -5.51 -8.33 -2.10
CA SER A 88 -5.35 -8.96 -0.78
C SER A 88 -5.71 -7.96 0.33
N PRO A 89 -6.35 -8.40 1.42
CA PRO A 89 -6.70 -7.54 2.55
C PRO A 89 -5.44 -7.21 3.39
N ILE A 90 -4.47 -6.62 2.74
CA ILE A 90 -3.15 -6.24 3.27
C ILE A 90 -2.96 -4.74 3.08
N ALA A 91 -2.73 -4.04 4.16
CA ALA A 91 -2.39 -2.62 4.16
C ALA A 91 -0.93 -2.44 4.61
N VAL A 92 -0.18 -1.61 3.89
CA VAL A 92 1.22 -1.29 4.24
C VAL A 92 1.46 0.19 3.97
N THR A 93 2.07 0.85 4.93
CA THR A 93 2.50 2.24 4.77
C THR A 93 3.88 2.44 5.39
N SER A 94 4.58 3.47 4.94
CA SER A 94 5.88 3.83 5.49
C SER A 94 6.06 5.33 5.60
N SER A 95 6.93 5.74 6.51
CA SER A 95 7.36 7.12 6.67
C SER A 95 8.87 7.19 6.86
N ILE A 96 9.50 8.28 6.39
CA ILE A 96 10.93 8.52 6.56
C ILE A 96 11.13 9.82 7.30
N ILE A 97 11.82 9.77 8.44
CA ILE A 97 12.20 10.92 9.25
C ILE A 97 13.68 10.75 9.62
N SER A 98 14.50 11.76 9.36
CA SER A 98 15.93 11.80 9.75
C SER A 98 16.68 10.50 9.38
N ASN A 99 16.60 10.07 8.13
CA ASN A 99 17.24 8.86 7.60
C ASN A 99 16.82 7.55 8.29
N ARG A 100 15.64 7.54 8.91
CA ARG A 100 15.04 6.34 9.48
C ARG A 100 13.70 6.08 8.80
N ILE A 101 13.51 4.86 8.33
CA ILE A 101 12.25 4.39 7.76
C ILE A 101 11.47 3.62 8.82
N THR A 102 10.22 4.00 9.01
CA THR A 102 9.24 3.22 9.79
C THR A 102 8.27 2.58 8.82
N ILE A 103 8.10 1.27 8.88
CA ILE A 103 7.12 0.54 8.05
C ILE A 103 6.10 -0.09 8.98
N SER A 104 4.82 0.16 8.68
CA SER A 104 3.66 -0.43 9.36
C SER A 104 2.87 -1.28 8.36
N ALA A 105 2.50 -2.49 8.78
CA ALA A 105 1.73 -3.40 7.96
C ALA A 105 0.60 -4.04 8.78
N LYS A 106 -0.60 -4.10 8.19
CA LYS A 106 -1.79 -4.75 8.76
C LYS A 106 -2.34 -5.77 7.79
N ILE A 107 -2.77 -6.90 8.31
CA ILE A 107 -3.44 -7.96 7.54
C ILE A 107 -4.77 -8.26 8.21
N PHE A 108 -5.82 -8.28 7.43
CA PHE A 108 -7.18 -8.48 7.90
C PHE A 108 -7.73 -9.83 7.43
N SER A 109 -8.61 -10.44 8.25
CA SER A 109 -9.50 -11.46 7.75
C SER A 109 -10.52 -10.86 6.77
N ILE A 110 -11.07 -11.69 5.88
CA ILE A 110 -12.00 -11.20 4.83
C ILE A 110 -13.26 -10.54 5.41
N ASP A 111 -13.68 -10.94 6.62
CA ASP A 111 -14.82 -10.36 7.33
C ASP A 111 -14.45 -9.14 8.20
N GLY A 112 -13.18 -8.75 8.19
CA GLY A 112 -12.65 -7.61 8.94
C GLY A 112 -12.61 -7.78 10.46
N LYS A 113 -12.98 -8.96 11.02
CA LYS A 113 -13.08 -9.15 12.47
C LYS A 113 -11.73 -9.43 13.14
N ASN A 114 -10.81 -10.02 12.42
CA ASN A 114 -9.47 -10.34 12.92
C ASN A 114 -8.43 -9.54 12.14
N MET A 115 -7.43 -9.07 12.85
CA MET A 115 -6.32 -8.31 12.28
C MET A 115 -5.03 -8.68 13.02
N ILE A 116 -3.94 -8.74 12.28
CA ILE A 116 -2.58 -8.76 12.83
C ILE A 116 -1.81 -7.59 12.26
N GLU A 117 -0.90 -7.05 13.06
CA GLU A 117 -0.08 -5.91 12.66
C GLU A 117 1.36 -6.02 13.12
N GLN A 118 2.24 -5.37 12.37
CA GLN A 118 3.65 -5.15 12.72
C GLN A 118 4.06 -3.75 12.32
N CYS A 119 4.81 -3.10 13.21
CA CYS A 119 5.45 -1.82 12.94
C CYS A 119 6.91 -1.90 13.41
N LYS A 120 7.84 -1.54 12.53
CA LYS A 120 9.28 -1.52 12.84
C LYS A 120 9.98 -0.34 12.18
N THR A 121 11.10 0.07 12.76
CA THR A 121 11.91 1.18 12.29
C THR A 121 13.37 0.75 12.12
N ASP A 122 14.00 1.14 11.02
CA ASP A 122 15.42 0.95 10.77
C ASP A 122 16.00 2.16 10.00
N ILE A 123 17.29 2.13 9.67
CA ILE A 123 17.88 3.09 8.74
C ILE A 123 17.27 2.90 7.34
N THR A 124 17.21 3.99 6.59
CA THR A 124 16.51 4.03 5.30
C THR A 124 17.07 3.04 4.29
N GLU A 125 18.38 2.82 4.29
CA GLU A 125 19.09 1.90 3.41
C GLU A 125 18.67 0.43 3.63
N ASN A 126 18.19 0.11 4.81
CA ASN A 126 17.71 -1.24 5.17
C ASN A 126 16.23 -1.47 4.82
N ALA A 127 15.57 -0.57 4.08
CA ALA A 127 14.13 -0.64 3.79
C ALA A 127 13.68 -2.02 3.30
N GLU A 128 14.42 -2.64 2.38
CA GLU A 128 14.08 -3.97 1.85
C GLU A 128 14.19 -5.07 2.92
N ILE A 129 15.27 -5.04 3.70
CA ILE A 129 15.53 -6.01 4.78
C ILE A 129 14.46 -5.89 5.85
N LEU A 130 14.14 -4.65 6.24
CA LEU A 130 13.09 -4.34 7.21
C LEU A 130 11.72 -4.83 6.74
N GLY A 131 11.37 -4.58 5.48
CA GLY A 131 10.12 -5.06 4.89
C GLY A 131 10.03 -6.59 4.87
N LYS A 132 11.12 -7.29 4.52
CA LYS A 132 11.18 -8.76 4.57
C LYS A 132 11.03 -9.29 5.99
N ASP A 133 11.67 -8.65 6.97
CA ASP A 133 11.57 -9.06 8.38
C ASP A 133 10.13 -8.88 8.91
N ILE A 134 9.47 -7.76 8.61
CA ILE A 134 8.06 -7.53 8.93
C ILE A 134 7.17 -8.62 8.31
N GLY A 135 7.34 -8.89 7.00
CA GLY A 135 6.57 -9.92 6.30
C GLY A 135 6.73 -11.31 6.94
N ASN A 136 7.97 -11.70 7.28
CA ASN A 136 8.25 -12.98 7.93
C ASN A 136 7.63 -13.06 9.34
N ASN A 137 7.64 -11.97 10.10
CA ASN A 137 7.02 -11.94 11.42
C ASN A 137 5.50 -12.03 11.32
N LEU A 138 4.88 -11.34 10.37
CA LEU A 138 3.43 -11.46 10.11
C LEU A 138 3.05 -12.90 9.74
N ILE A 139 3.86 -13.60 8.94
CA ILE A 139 3.65 -15.03 8.63
C ILE A 139 3.68 -15.87 9.91
N LYS A 140 4.66 -15.66 10.80
CA LYS A 140 4.75 -16.36 12.09
C LYS A 140 3.56 -16.07 13.00
N MET A 141 2.96 -14.89 12.89
CA MET A 141 1.75 -14.48 13.62
C MET A 141 0.45 -15.05 13.03
N GLY A 142 0.50 -15.80 11.93
CA GLY A 142 -0.67 -16.43 11.32
C GLY A 142 -1.24 -15.69 10.10
N ALA A 143 -0.48 -14.82 9.45
CA ALA A 143 -0.93 -14.09 8.26
C ALA A 143 -1.51 -14.99 7.17
N LEU A 144 -0.89 -16.14 6.93
CA LEU A 144 -1.33 -17.05 5.88
C LEU A 144 -2.69 -17.70 6.20
N GLU A 145 -2.99 -17.92 7.47
CA GLU A 145 -4.30 -18.42 7.89
C GLU A 145 -5.40 -17.37 7.70
N LEU A 146 -5.13 -16.11 8.05
CA LEU A 146 -6.08 -15.01 7.80
C LEU A 146 -6.39 -14.85 6.30
N LEU A 147 -5.38 -15.02 5.45
CA LEU A 147 -5.50 -14.87 4.00
C LEU A 147 -6.05 -16.12 3.30
N LYS A 148 -6.14 -17.27 3.97
CA LYS A 148 -6.55 -18.54 3.37
C LYS A 148 -7.94 -18.47 2.73
N LEU A 149 -8.92 -17.98 3.47
CA LEU A 149 -10.28 -17.84 2.95
C LEU A 149 -10.35 -16.83 1.79
N TRP A 150 -9.62 -15.74 1.87
CA TRP A 150 -9.52 -14.76 0.80
C TRP A 150 -8.98 -15.39 -0.49
N LYS A 151 -7.89 -16.18 -0.40
CA LYS A 151 -7.30 -16.87 -1.56
C LYS A 151 -8.28 -17.87 -2.18
N ILE A 152 -9.01 -18.64 -1.38
CA ILE A 152 -10.01 -19.59 -1.87
C ILE A 152 -11.11 -18.88 -2.67
N ILE A 153 -11.62 -17.75 -2.18
CA ILE A 153 -12.70 -17.00 -2.82
C ILE A 153 -12.22 -16.38 -4.14
N HIS A 154 -11.04 -15.76 -4.17
CA HIS A 154 -10.54 -15.03 -5.35
C HIS A 154 -9.84 -15.91 -6.39
N GLN A 155 -9.43 -17.14 -6.05
CA GLN A 155 -8.91 -18.11 -7.01
C GLN A 155 -10.02 -18.94 -7.65
N ASN A 156 -11.25 -18.85 -7.18
CA ASN A 156 -12.38 -19.59 -7.74
C ASN A 156 -13.08 -18.73 -8.81
N PRO A 157 -13.09 -19.15 -10.10
CA PRO A 157 -13.71 -18.39 -11.19
C PRO A 157 -15.20 -18.05 -10.99
N MET A 158 -15.89 -18.74 -10.08
CA MET A 158 -17.29 -18.47 -9.74
C MET A 158 -17.51 -17.17 -8.96
N TYR A 159 -16.46 -16.54 -8.42
CA TYR A 159 -16.56 -15.31 -7.62
C TYR A 159 -15.83 -14.12 -8.27
N SER A 160 -15.43 -14.21 -9.55
CA SER A 160 -14.90 -13.07 -10.30
C SER A 160 -16.05 -12.13 -10.66
N PHE A 161 -16.10 -10.98 -9.99
CA PHE A 161 -17.00 -9.85 -10.30
C PHE A 161 -16.39 -8.97 -11.39
#